data_4ea6591d146d48f23b0078cb9d721723
#
_entry.id   4ea6591d146d48f23b0078cb9d721723
#
_cell.length_a   1.000
_cell.length_b   1.000
_cell.length_c   1.000
_cell.angle_alpha   90.00
_cell.angle_beta   90.00
_cell.angle_gamma   90.00
#
_symmetry.space_group_name_H-M   'P 1'
#
loop_
_entity.id
_entity.type
_entity.pdbx_description
1 polymer ?
#
loop_
_entity_poly.entity_id
_entity_poly.type
_entity_poly.pdbx_seq_one_letter_code
_entity_poly.pdbx_strand_id
1 'polypeptide(L)'
;MNPIFALPQADWNSLMPEIVLTGVASLILLLEAFAPRLRPVFNGMALAGVAAAAAILAQQPAGLYFHGLIESTALTGAFSQTILLATAIGLLSAQGYLKRERLLFGEYPALLLWCATGLLLLVRGVELVTIFVALELLSVALYGLAAFHRREAVSSEAAIKYFLMGALVSSCVLYGAALVYGETGSTSLAGIAAALAAGTGSPGLL
;
A
#
# COMPACT_ATOMS: atom_id res chain seq x y z
N MET A 1 23.14 26.71 -2.67
CA MET A 1 22.09 25.87 -2.05
C MET A 1 21.89 24.67 -2.96
N ASN A 2 22.19 23.46 -2.46
CA ASN A 2 22.14 22.23 -3.27
C ASN A 2 20.70 21.91 -3.67
N PRO A 3 20.39 21.71 -4.96
CA PRO A 3 19.02 21.42 -5.44
C PRO A 3 18.51 20.03 -5.07
N ILE A 4 19.28 19.25 -4.29
CA ILE A 4 18.95 17.87 -3.91
C ILE A 4 17.71 17.79 -2.98
N PHE A 5 17.30 18.89 -2.34
CA PHE A 5 16.16 18.93 -1.42
C PHE A 5 14.95 19.73 -1.91
N ALA A 6 14.99 20.29 -3.10
CA ALA A 6 13.81 20.92 -3.69
C ALA A 6 12.97 19.84 -4.40
N LEU A 7 12.13 19.14 -3.64
CA LEU A 7 11.12 18.28 -4.26
C LEU A 7 10.18 19.17 -5.07
N PRO A 8 10.03 18.97 -6.38
CA PRO A 8 9.10 19.73 -7.20
C PRO A 8 7.68 19.58 -6.64
N GLN A 9 6.89 20.67 -6.59
CA GLN A 9 5.49 20.60 -6.10
C GLN A 9 4.63 19.57 -6.88
N ALA A 10 5.00 19.29 -8.12
CA ALA A 10 4.36 18.29 -8.97
C ALA A 10 4.48 16.86 -8.41
N ASP A 11 5.55 16.52 -7.70
CA ASP A 11 5.78 15.17 -7.17
C ASP A 11 4.85 14.85 -6.01
N TRP A 12 4.58 15.81 -5.12
CA TRP A 12 3.64 15.61 -4.01
C TRP A 12 2.20 15.37 -4.48
N ASN A 13 1.80 16.03 -5.56
CA ASN A 13 0.47 15.84 -6.14
C ASN A 13 0.28 14.40 -6.65
N SER A 14 1.34 13.72 -7.06
CA SER A 14 1.26 12.34 -7.53
C SER A 14 0.98 11.32 -6.41
N LEU A 15 1.38 11.62 -5.16
CA LEU A 15 1.11 10.81 -3.97
C LEU A 15 -0.13 11.24 -3.19
N MET A 16 -0.88 12.23 -3.66
CA MET A 16 -2.05 12.72 -2.94
C MET A 16 -3.09 11.63 -2.64
N PRO A 17 -3.41 10.68 -3.53
CA PRO A 17 -4.34 9.59 -3.21
C PRO A 17 -3.89 8.78 -1.99
N GLU A 18 -2.62 8.39 -1.95
CA GLU A 18 -2.01 7.62 -0.85
C GLU A 18 -1.94 8.43 0.45
N ILE A 19 -1.61 9.72 0.35
CA ILE A 19 -1.57 10.65 1.49
C ILE A 19 -2.97 10.81 2.08
N VAL A 20 -4.01 10.98 1.26
CA VAL A 20 -5.40 11.10 1.71
C VAL A 20 -5.84 9.82 2.41
N LEU A 21 -5.60 8.64 1.83
CA LEU A 21 -5.98 7.37 2.46
C LEU A 21 -5.26 7.16 3.79
N THR A 22 -3.95 7.39 3.84
CA THR A 22 -3.15 7.27 5.07
C THR A 22 -3.57 8.29 6.13
N GLY A 23 -3.83 9.52 5.71
CA GLY A 23 -4.30 10.59 6.60
C GLY A 23 -5.66 10.28 7.22
N VAL A 24 -6.61 9.80 6.40
CA VAL A 24 -7.93 9.38 6.89
C VAL A 24 -7.81 8.16 7.81
N ALA A 25 -7.01 7.15 7.46
CA ALA A 25 -6.77 5.99 8.30
C ALA A 25 -6.20 6.38 9.67
N SER A 26 -5.17 7.23 9.68
CA SER A 26 -4.54 7.73 10.90
C SER A 26 -5.51 8.57 11.74
N LEU A 27 -6.30 9.42 11.09
CA LEU A 27 -7.33 10.21 11.77
C LEU A 27 -8.39 9.31 12.43
N ILE A 28 -8.86 8.27 11.74
CA ILE A 28 -9.82 7.30 12.29
C ILE A 28 -9.23 6.64 13.56
N LEU A 29 -7.97 6.20 13.54
CA LEU A 29 -7.32 5.60 14.71
C LEU A 29 -7.17 6.56 15.88
N LEU A 30 -6.81 7.82 15.61
CA LEU A 30 -6.74 8.84 16.64
C LEU A 30 -8.14 9.11 17.25
N LEU A 31 -9.16 9.22 16.41
CA LEU A 31 -10.53 9.41 16.89
C LEU A 31 -11.07 8.19 17.64
N GLU A 32 -10.69 6.96 17.24
CA GLU A 32 -11.04 5.75 18.00
C GLU A 32 -10.46 5.80 19.41
N ALA A 33 -9.22 6.26 19.58
CA ALA A 33 -8.55 6.34 20.87
C ALA A 33 -9.18 7.39 21.80
N PHE A 34 -9.58 8.56 21.27
CA PHE A 34 -10.06 9.69 22.08
C PHE A 34 -11.58 9.86 22.08
N ALA A 35 -12.26 9.40 21.04
CA ALA A 35 -13.71 9.60 20.85
C ALA A 35 -14.42 8.34 20.32
N PRO A 36 -14.45 7.23 21.07
CA PRO A 36 -15.03 5.96 20.60
C PRO A 36 -16.53 6.06 20.30
N ARG A 37 -17.21 7.15 20.72
CA ARG A 37 -18.61 7.43 20.38
C ARG A 37 -18.81 7.67 18.87
N LEU A 38 -17.76 8.01 18.13
CA LEU A 38 -17.80 8.26 16.69
C LEU A 38 -17.67 6.99 15.82
N ARG A 39 -17.58 5.80 16.43
CA ARG A 39 -17.48 4.52 15.70
C ARG A 39 -18.47 4.35 14.54
N PRO A 40 -19.75 4.72 14.68
CA PRO A 40 -20.69 4.58 13.56
C PRO A 40 -20.34 5.43 12.32
N VAL A 41 -19.53 6.49 12.49
CA VAL A 41 -19.14 7.43 11.44
C VAL A 41 -17.85 7.00 10.72
N PHE A 42 -16.99 6.20 11.35
CA PHE A 42 -15.66 5.86 10.82
C PHE A 42 -15.70 5.19 9.45
N ASN A 43 -16.67 4.31 9.23
CA ASN A 43 -16.80 3.69 7.92
C ASN A 43 -17.23 4.70 6.83
N GLY A 44 -18.07 5.66 7.18
CA GLY A 44 -18.42 6.77 6.29
C GLY A 44 -17.21 7.67 5.98
N MET A 45 -16.37 7.95 6.98
CA MET A 45 -15.11 8.69 6.79
C MET A 45 -14.15 7.93 5.86
N ALA A 46 -14.02 6.61 6.05
CA ALA A 46 -13.19 5.78 5.18
C ALA A 46 -13.69 5.78 3.73
N LEU A 47 -15.01 5.64 3.52
CA LEU A 47 -15.61 5.72 2.19
C LEU A 47 -15.42 7.10 1.55
N ALA A 48 -15.54 8.18 2.31
CA ALA A 48 -15.26 9.53 1.83
C ALA A 48 -13.79 9.69 1.43
N GLY A 49 -12.87 9.12 2.21
CA GLY A 49 -11.43 9.06 1.87
C GLY A 49 -11.15 8.30 0.57
N VAL A 50 -11.80 7.14 0.39
CA VAL A 50 -11.67 6.35 -0.85
C VAL A 50 -12.23 7.12 -2.05
N ALA A 51 -13.39 7.77 -1.91
CA ALA A 51 -13.99 8.58 -2.98
C ALA A 51 -13.10 9.79 -3.34
N ALA A 52 -12.52 10.47 -2.33
CA ALA A 52 -11.58 11.56 -2.55
C ALA A 52 -10.31 11.09 -3.27
N ALA A 53 -9.72 9.98 -2.83
CA ALA A 53 -8.56 9.39 -3.49
C ALA A 53 -8.84 9.00 -4.94
N ALA A 54 -10.02 8.41 -5.21
CA ALA A 54 -10.44 8.05 -6.56
C ALA A 54 -10.61 9.29 -7.47
N ALA A 55 -11.19 10.37 -6.95
CA ALA A 55 -11.36 11.62 -7.69
C ALA A 55 -10.02 12.30 -8.00
N ILE A 56 -9.07 12.29 -7.07
CA ILE A 56 -7.72 12.84 -7.27
C ILE A 56 -6.98 12.00 -8.33
N LEU A 57 -7.03 10.67 -8.19
CA LEU A 57 -6.35 9.75 -9.11
C LEU A 57 -6.87 9.89 -10.55
N ALA A 58 -8.17 10.12 -10.74
CA ALA A 58 -8.77 10.32 -12.06
C ALA A 58 -8.25 11.58 -12.79
N GLN A 59 -7.67 12.53 -12.06
CA GLN A 59 -7.15 13.78 -12.59
C GLN A 59 -5.62 13.79 -12.71
N GLN A 60 -4.96 12.70 -12.31
CA GLN A 60 -3.50 12.64 -12.37
C GLN A 60 -2.99 12.51 -13.80
N PRO A 61 -2.06 13.37 -14.24
CA PRO A 61 -1.42 13.25 -15.54
C PRO A 61 -0.54 12.00 -15.59
N ALA A 62 -0.35 11.46 -16.80
CA ALA A 62 0.60 10.39 -17.03
C ALA A 62 2.04 10.91 -16.91
N GLY A 63 2.92 10.14 -16.29
CA GLY A 63 4.33 10.50 -16.12
C GLY A 63 5.07 9.65 -15.10
N LEU A 64 6.37 9.88 -15.00
CA LEU A 64 7.25 9.37 -13.96
C LEU A 64 7.44 10.43 -12.88
N TYR A 65 7.33 10.04 -11.63
CA TYR A 65 7.36 10.91 -10.47
C TYR A 65 8.41 10.42 -9.46
N PHE A 66 8.83 11.30 -8.54
CA PHE A 66 9.83 10.99 -7.52
C PHE A 66 11.11 10.39 -8.11
N HIS A 67 11.68 11.07 -9.13
CA HIS A 67 12.89 10.63 -9.82
C HIS A 67 12.78 9.22 -10.43
N GLY A 68 11.57 8.81 -10.84
CA GLY A 68 11.34 7.51 -11.46
C GLY A 68 11.08 6.37 -10.47
N LEU A 69 10.63 6.67 -9.24
CA LEU A 69 10.20 5.65 -8.28
C LEU A 69 8.76 5.20 -8.51
N ILE A 70 7.92 6.09 -9.05
CA ILE A 70 6.48 5.89 -9.24
C ILE A 70 6.10 6.30 -10.66
N GLU A 71 5.28 5.48 -11.31
CA GLU A 71 4.75 5.73 -12.63
C GLU A 71 3.22 5.90 -12.58
N SER A 72 2.72 6.89 -13.33
CA SER A 72 1.29 7.07 -13.60
C SER A 72 1.04 6.88 -15.09
N THR A 73 0.29 5.85 -15.46
CA THR A 73 -0.14 5.53 -16.83
C THR A 73 -1.63 5.23 -16.83
N ALA A 74 -2.23 5.13 -18.01
CA ALA A 74 -3.63 4.70 -18.11
C ALA A 74 -3.87 3.31 -17.48
N LEU A 75 -2.88 2.41 -17.60
CA LEU A 75 -2.94 1.07 -17.04
C LEU A 75 -2.88 1.10 -15.50
N THR A 76 -1.86 1.77 -14.93
CA THR A 76 -1.73 1.89 -13.47
C THR A 76 -2.92 2.64 -12.87
N GLY A 77 -3.47 3.64 -13.58
CA GLY A 77 -4.68 4.34 -13.20
C GLY A 77 -5.91 3.43 -13.13
N ALA A 78 -6.12 2.58 -14.16
CA ALA A 78 -7.23 1.63 -14.19
C ALA A 78 -7.14 0.61 -13.04
N PHE A 79 -5.96 0.04 -12.78
CA PHE A 79 -5.74 -0.86 -11.64
C PHE A 79 -5.97 -0.16 -10.31
N SER A 80 -5.48 1.07 -10.15
CA SER A 80 -5.65 1.85 -8.93
C SER A 80 -7.13 2.16 -8.66
N GLN A 81 -7.91 2.52 -9.68
CA GLN A 81 -9.36 2.71 -9.54
C GLN A 81 -10.08 1.41 -9.16
N THR A 82 -9.65 0.27 -9.72
CA THR A 82 -10.19 -1.05 -9.37
C THR A 82 -9.91 -1.40 -7.90
N ILE A 83 -8.72 -1.11 -7.38
CA ILE A 83 -8.35 -1.29 -5.98
C ILE A 83 -9.24 -0.44 -5.07
N LEU A 84 -9.44 0.83 -5.41
CA LEU A 84 -10.29 1.73 -4.63
C LEU A 84 -11.75 1.28 -4.62
N LEU A 85 -12.26 0.81 -5.76
CA LEU A 85 -13.61 0.23 -5.85
C LEU A 85 -13.74 -1.03 -4.99
N ALA A 86 -12.77 -1.94 -5.06
CA ALA A 86 -12.74 -3.15 -4.24
C ALA A 86 -12.68 -2.80 -2.74
N THR A 87 -11.90 -1.78 -2.37
CA THR A 87 -11.83 -1.27 -0.99
C THR A 87 -13.17 -0.73 -0.53
N ALA A 88 -13.86 0.05 -1.37
CA ALA A 88 -15.20 0.56 -1.05
C ALA A 88 -16.22 -0.58 -0.86
N ILE A 89 -16.21 -1.59 -1.73
CA ILE A 89 -17.06 -2.78 -1.61
C ILE A 89 -16.74 -3.53 -0.31
N GLY A 90 -15.45 -3.70 0.03
CA GLY A 90 -15.00 -4.31 1.27
C GLY A 90 -15.52 -3.57 2.52
N LEU A 91 -15.40 -2.24 2.53
CA LEU A 91 -15.93 -1.40 3.60
C LEU A 91 -17.45 -1.54 3.77
N LEU A 92 -18.20 -1.58 2.68
CA LEU A 92 -19.66 -1.68 2.69
C LEU A 92 -20.12 -3.08 3.11
N SER A 93 -19.54 -4.13 2.57
CA SER A 93 -19.94 -5.52 2.83
C SER A 93 -19.63 -5.98 4.25
N ALA A 94 -18.54 -5.50 4.84
CA ALA A 94 -18.13 -5.88 6.18
C ALA A 94 -19.02 -5.30 7.30
N GLN A 95 -19.73 -4.20 7.06
CA GLN A 95 -20.51 -3.50 8.11
C GLN A 95 -21.54 -4.41 8.82
N GLY A 96 -22.27 -5.21 8.05
CA GLY A 96 -23.29 -6.12 8.59
C GLY A 96 -22.67 -7.16 9.54
N TYR A 97 -21.56 -7.74 9.15
CA TYR A 97 -20.81 -8.70 9.95
C TYR A 97 -20.24 -8.05 11.21
N LEU A 98 -19.52 -6.95 11.07
CA LEU A 98 -18.87 -6.24 12.18
C LEU A 98 -19.90 -5.77 13.23
N LYS A 99 -21.09 -5.34 12.79
CA LYS A 99 -22.18 -4.96 13.69
C LYS A 99 -22.71 -6.15 14.46
N ARG A 100 -22.92 -7.29 13.78
CA ARG A 100 -23.44 -8.52 14.39
C ARG A 100 -22.47 -9.08 15.43
N GLU A 101 -21.18 -9.11 15.12
CA GLU A 101 -20.13 -9.64 16.01
C GLU A 101 -19.65 -8.60 17.06
N ARG A 102 -20.25 -7.41 17.10
CA ARG A 102 -19.85 -6.29 17.99
C ARG A 102 -18.38 -5.86 17.83
N LEU A 103 -17.89 -5.94 16.61
CA LEU A 103 -16.51 -5.58 16.20
C LEU A 103 -16.44 -4.23 15.47
N LEU A 104 -17.38 -3.32 15.75
CA LEU A 104 -17.39 -1.98 15.17
C LEU A 104 -16.30 -1.10 15.79
N PHE A 105 -15.04 -1.39 15.43
CA PHE A 105 -13.87 -0.60 15.82
C PHE A 105 -13.33 0.17 14.62
N GLY A 106 -12.77 1.36 14.85
CA GLY A 106 -12.13 2.17 13.83
C GLY A 106 -10.87 1.54 13.23
N GLU A 107 -10.29 0.56 13.92
CA GLU A 107 -9.13 -0.20 13.44
C GLU A 107 -9.41 -0.94 12.11
N TYR A 108 -10.61 -1.50 11.90
CA TYR A 108 -10.95 -2.22 10.68
C TYR A 108 -10.89 -1.33 9.42
N PRO A 109 -11.65 -0.22 9.35
CA PRO A 109 -11.57 0.66 8.19
C PRO A 109 -10.18 1.28 8.01
N ALA A 110 -9.46 1.60 9.09
CA ALA A 110 -8.11 2.14 9.01
C ALA A 110 -7.12 1.14 8.39
N LEU A 111 -7.13 -0.12 8.85
CA LEU A 111 -6.28 -1.18 8.28
C LEU A 111 -6.62 -1.44 6.80
N LEU A 112 -7.89 -1.43 6.43
CA LEU A 112 -8.30 -1.61 5.05
C LEU A 112 -7.83 -0.46 4.14
N LEU A 113 -7.84 0.79 4.64
CA LEU A 113 -7.28 1.93 3.92
C LEU A 113 -5.75 1.82 3.76
N TRP A 114 -5.04 1.32 4.77
CA TRP A 114 -3.59 1.07 4.64
C TRP A 114 -3.28 -0.06 3.67
N CYS A 115 -4.11 -1.13 3.62
CA CYS A 115 -4.02 -2.13 2.57
C CYS A 115 -4.17 -1.49 1.19
N ALA A 116 -5.17 -0.63 0.99
CA ALA A 116 -5.38 0.06 -0.27
C ALA A 116 -4.19 0.96 -0.62
N THR A 117 -3.62 1.69 0.34
CA THR A 117 -2.42 2.51 0.14
C THR A 117 -1.24 1.67 -0.34
N GLY A 118 -0.98 0.52 0.32
CA GLY A 118 0.08 -0.40 -0.10
C GLY A 118 -0.14 -0.94 -1.51
N LEU A 119 -1.38 -1.30 -1.87
CA LEU A 119 -1.73 -1.77 -3.21
C LEU A 119 -1.56 -0.68 -4.27
N LEU A 120 -1.93 0.58 -3.99
CA LEU A 120 -1.73 1.71 -4.90
C LEU A 120 -0.24 1.93 -5.17
N LEU A 121 0.59 1.96 -4.13
CA LEU A 121 2.04 2.09 -4.26
C LEU A 121 2.66 0.91 -5.02
N LEU A 122 2.15 -0.31 -4.80
CA LEU A 122 2.63 -1.52 -5.48
C LEU A 122 2.37 -1.47 -6.99
N VAL A 123 1.17 -1.05 -7.40
CA VAL A 123 0.79 -0.97 -8.83
C VAL A 123 1.58 0.12 -9.56
N ARG A 124 1.96 1.18 -8.86
CA ARG A 124 2.63 2.36 -9.43
C ARG A 124 4.15 2.32 -9.28
N GLY A 125 4.67 1.45 -8.42
CA GLY A 125 6.11 1.33 -8.17
C GLY A 125 6.86 0.76 -9.38
N VAL A 126 7.93 1.43 -9.79
CA VAL A 126 8.82 1.01 -10.91
C VAL A 126 10.26 0.78 -10.45
N GLU A 127 10.45 0.61 -9.15
CA GLU A 127 11.73 0.41 -8.51
C GLU A 127 11.60 -0.64 -7.40
N LEU A 128 12.59 -1.55 -7.28
CA LEU A 128 12.51 -2.73 -6.40
C LEU A 128 12.28 -2.38 -4.93
N VAL A 129 12.92 -1.31 -4.44
CA VAL A 129 12.77 -0.91 -3.02
C VAL A 129 11.38 -0.34 -2.78
N THR A 130 10.85 0.47 -3.69
CA THR A 130 9.49 1.02 -3.64
C THR A 130 8.46 -0.12 -3.63
N ILE A 131 8.62 -1.11 -4.53
CA ILE A 131 7.76 -2.31 -4.59
C ILE A 131 7.83 -3.09 -3.28
N PHE A 132 9.04 -3.29 -2.73
CA PHE A 132 9.23 -3.99 -1.46
C PHE A 132 8.53 -3.27 -0.29
N VAL A 133 8.73 -1.95 -0.16
CA VAL A 133 8.08 -1.16 0.89
C VAL A 133 6.55 -1.18 0.76
N ALA A 134 6.03 -1.14 -0.48
CA ALA A 134 4.60 -1.25 -0.73
C ALA A 134 4.04 -2.63 -0.31
N LEU A 135 4.76 -3.71 -0.59
CA LEU A 135 4.42 -5.07 -0.13
C LEU A 135 4.43 -5.18 1.39
N GLU A 136 5.42 -4.59 2.06
CA GLU A 136 5.49 -4.60 3.52
C GLU A 136 4.32 -3.82 4.16
N LEU A 137 4.00 -2.64 3.64
CA LEU A 137 2.87 -1.86 4.12
C LEU A 137 1.55 -2.63 4.00
N LEU A 138 1.32 -3.27 2.84
CA LEU A 138 0.17 -4.14 2.60
C LEU A 138 0.14 -5.32 3.60
N SER A 139 1.27 -6.00 3.75
CA SER A 139 1.39 -7.21 4.57
C SER A 139 1.11 -6.92 6.05
N VAL A 140 1.69 -5.85 6.61
CA VAL A 140 1.46 -5.45 8.01
C VAL A 140 -0.01 -5.15 8.27
N ALA A 141 -0.68 -4.45 7.35
CA ALA A 141 -2.11 -4.18 7.48
C ALA A 141 -2.96 -5.47 7.41
N LEU A 142 -2.60 -6.42 6.53
CA LEU A 142 -3.26 -7.72 6.43
C LEU A 142 -3.05 -8.59 7.68
N TYR A 143 -1.86 -8.55 8.31
CA TYR A 143 -1.63 -9.25 9.58
C TYR A 143 -2.54 -8.69 10.68
N GLY A 144 -2.71 -7.36 10.73
CA GLY A 144 -3.66 -6.72 11.64
C GLY A 144 -5.10 -7.13 11.39
N LEU A 145 -5.52 -7.24 10.12
CA LEU A 145 -6.85 -7.71 9.74
C LEU A 145 -7.06 -9.19 10.08
N ALA A 146 -6.06 -10.05 9.90
CA ALA A 146 -6.15 -11.46 10.30
C ALA A 146 -6.31 -11.63 11.82
N ALA A 147 -5.68 -10.74 12.62
CA ALA A 147 -5.78 -10.70 14.07
C ALA A 147 -7.02 -9.93 14.58
N PHE A 148 -7.89 -9.43 13.71
CA PHE A 148 -8.90 -8.45 14.07
C PHE A 148 -9.89 -8.97 15.12
N HIS A 149 -10.30 -10.24 15.05
CA HIS A 149 -11.16 -10.87 16.04
C HIS A 149 -10.35 -11.43 17.23
N ARG A 150 -9.68 -10.56 17.98
CA ARG A 150 -8.72 -10.88 19.08
C ARG A 150 -9.24 -11.82 20.15
N ARG A 151 -10.56 -11.95 20.32
CA ARG A 151 -11.18 -12.82 21.32
C ARG A 151 -11.24 -14.28 20.87
N GLU A 152 -11.09 -14.53 19.59
CA GLU A 152 -11.06 -15.85 19.00
C GLU A 152 -9.60 -16.35 18.90
N ALA A 153 -9.32 -17.48 19.57
CA ALA A 153 -7.98 -18.08 19.55
C ALA A 153 -7.53 -18.43 18.13
N VAL A 154 -8.47 -18.86 17.27
CA VAL A 154 -8.23 -19.20 15.87
C VAL A 154 -7.74 -17.97 15.07
N SER A 155 -8.32 -16.79 15.30
CA SER A 155 -7.90 -15.55 14.64
C SER A 155 -6.47 -15.16 15.05
N SER A 156 -6.16 -15.25 16.35
CA SER A 156 -4.82 -14.96 16.86
C SER A 156 -3.76 -15.94 16.33
N GLU A 157 -4.09 -17.23 16.28
CA GLU A 157 -3.23 -18.27 15.72
C GLU A 157 -2.99 -18.06 14.21
N ALA A 158 -4.06 -17.77 13.46
CA ALA A 158 -3.97 -17.48 12.03
C ALA A 158 -3.08 -16.26 11.76
N ALA A 159 -3.21 -15.19 12.55
CA ALA A 159 -2.41 -13.98 12.42
C ALA A 159 -0.91 -14.24 12.67
N ILE A 160 -0.58 -15.02 13.72
CA ILE A 160 0.82 -15.36 14.02
C ILE A 160 1.42 -16.21 12.89
N LYS A 161 0.70 -17.22 12.41
CA LYS A 161 1.15 -18.04 11.28
C LYS A 161 1.36 -17.21 10.03
N TYR A 162 0.42 -16.31 9.72
CA TYR A 162 0.49 -15.44 8.57
C TYR A 162 1.68 -14.46 8.67
N PHE A 163 1.90 -13.86 9.84
CA PHE A 163 3.05 -13.00 10.10
C PHE A 163 4.39 -13.73 9.93
N LEU A 164 4.53 -14.92 10.53
CA LEU A 164 5.78 -15.69 10.44
C LEU A 164 6.09 -16.10 8.99
N MET A 165 5.08 -16.58 8.26
CA MET A 165 5.24 -16.93 6.84
C MET A 165 5.54 -15.70 6.01
N GLY A 166 4.85 -14.58 6.25
CA GLY A 166 5.08 -13.32 5.57
C GLY A 166 6.51 -12.81 5.79
N ALA A 167 7.00 -12.77 7.02
CA ALA A 167 8.36 -12.34 7.33
C ALA A 167 9.44 -13.20 6.62
N LEU A 168 9.21 -14.52 6.50
CA LEU A 168 10.09 -15.39 5.72
C LEU A 168 10.07 -15.03 4.23
N VAL A 169 8.87 -14.86 3.66
CA VAL A 169 8.71 -14.51 2.23
C VAL A 169 9.33 -13.15 1.93
N SER A 170 9.09 -12.14 2.78
CA SER A 170 9.69 -10.80 2.65
C SER A 170 11.21 -10.85 2.66
N SER A 171 11.80 -11.68 3.52
CA SER A 171 13.24 -11.87 3.56
C SER A 171 13.78 -12.47 2.25
N CYS A 172 13.05 -13.43 1.66
CA CYS A 172 13.41 -14.02 0.36
C CYS A 172 13.29 -12.98 -0.78
N VAL A 173 12.23 -12.16 -0.76
CA VAL A 173 12.02 -11.09 -1.77
C VAL A 173 13.16 -10.07 -1.70
N LEU A 174 13.51 -9.62 -0.48
CA LEU A 174 14.60 -8.66 -0.28
C LEU A 174 15.96 -9.25 -0.72
N TYR A 175 16.21 -10.51 -0.39
CA TYR A 175 17.41 -11.21 -0.82
C TYR A 175 17.48 -11.33 -2.34
N GLY A 176 16.36 -11.69 -3.00
CA GLY A 176 16.27 -11.71 -4.46
C GLY A 176 16.52 -10.34 -5.09
N ALA A 177 15.96 -9.29 -4.52
CA ALA A 177 16.20 -7.91 -4.97
C ALA A 177 17.68 -7.51 -4.82
N ALA A 178 18.34 -7.93 -3.73
CA ALA A 178 19.78 -7.69 -3.52
C ALA A 178 20.65 -8.41 -4.56
N LEU A 179 20.30 -9.65 -4.93
CA LEU A 179 21.00 -10.40 -5.99
C LEU A 179 20.84 -9.71 -7.36
N VAL A 180 19.62 -9.29 -7.71
CA VAL A 180 19.35 -8.55 -8.95
C VAL A 180 20.14 -7.25 -8.99
N TYR A 181 20.16 -6.50 -7.88
CA TYR A 181 20.97 -5.29 -7.78
C TYR A 181 22.48 -5.58 -7.89
N GLY A 182 22.96 -6.64 -7.25
CA GLY A 182 24.37 -7.04 -7.34
C GLY A 182 24.82 -7.38 -8.76
N GLU A 183 23.91 -7.94 -9.57
CA GLU A 183 24.17 -8.31 -10.95
C GLU A 183 24.05 -7.13 -11.92
N THR A 184 23.03 -6.28 -11.73
CA THR A 184 22.68 -5.22 -12.69
C THR A 184 23.16 -3.83 -12.28
N GLY A 185 23.50 -3.61 -11.01
CA GLY A 185 23.84 -2.31 -10.46
C GLY A 185 22.66 -1.33 -10.40
N SER A 186 21.42 -1.80 -10.62
CA SER A 186 20.21 -0.97 -10.66
C SER A 186 19.08 -1.55 -9.84
N THR A 187 18.31 -0.69 -9.17
CA THR A 187 17.04 -1.02 -8.51
C THR A 187 15.83 -0.66 -9.37
N SER A 188 16.00 0.20 -10.40
CA SER A 188 14.96 0.56 -11.36
C SER A 188 14.68 -0.60 -12.32
N LEU A 189 13.40 -0.94 -12.54
CA LEU A 189 13.00 -1.99 -13.49
C LEU A 189 13.50 -1.74 -14.92
N ALA A 190 13.49 -0.46 -15.35
CA ALA A 190 14.02 -0.08 -16.66
C ALA A 190 15.55 -0.24 -16.74
N GLY A 191 16.27 0.13 -15.66
CA GLY A 191 17.71 -0.05 -15.57
C GLY A 191 18.13 -1.53 -15.56
N ILE A 192 17.38 -2.36 -14.83
CA ILE A 192 17.56 -3.82 -14.79
C ILE A 192 17.37 -4.41 -16.19
N ALA A 193 16.27 -4.05 -16.86
CA ALA A 193 15.98 -4.50 -18.23
C ALA A 193 17.09 -4.09 -19.21
N ALA A 194 17.61 -2.87 -19.12
CA ALA A 194 18.70 -2.37 -19.95
C ALA A 194 20.01 -3.12 -19.69
N ALA A 195 20.37 -3.39 -18.43
CA ALA A 195 21.57 -4.12 -18.06
C ALA A 195 21.54 -5.58 -18.58
N LEU A 196 20.39 -6.26 -18.44
CA LEU A 196 20.20 -7.61 -18.95
C LEU A 196 20.24 -7.65 -20.49
N ALA A 197 19.66 -6.66 -21.18
CA ALA A 197 19.71 -6.57 -22.64
C ALA A 197 21.13 -6.29 -23.17
N ALA A 198 21.94 -5.56 -22.41
CA ALA A 198 23.35 -5.29 -22.76
C ALA A 198 24.28 -6.47 -22.50
N GLY A 199 23.81 -7.53 -21.87
CA GLY A 199 24.64 -8.71 -21.50
C GLY A 199 25.76 -8.38 -20.51
N THR A 200 25.62 -7.30 -19.74
CA THR A 200 26.63 -6.83 -18.77
C THR A 200 26.56 -7.62 -17.46
N GLY A 201 25.60 -8.53 -17.33
CA GLY A 201 25.48 -9.41 -16.20
C GLY A 201 26.61 -10.45 -16.13
N SER A 202 27.10 -10.73 -14.93
CA SER A 202 28.09 -11.75 -14.69
C SER A 202 27.48 -13.15 -14.91
N PRO A 203 28.03 -14.02 -15.76
CA PRO A 203 27.41 -15.29 -16.16
C PRO A 203 27.32 -16.34 -15.04
N GLY A 204 27.47 -15.97 -13.79
CA GLY A 204 27.54 -16.87 -12.65
C GLY A 204 26.41 -16.83 -11.63
N LEU A 205 25.43 -15.93 -11.75
CA LEU A 205 24.37 -15.74 -10.74
C LEU A 205 22.94 -15.95 -11.26
N LEU A 206 22.76 -16.21 -12.53
CA LEU A 206 21.53 -16.68 -13.15
C LEU A 206 21.68 -18.16 -13.50
#